data_483bd1c1bbfb3c1325c232b6d1aa45f5
#
_entry.id   483bd1c1bbfb3c1325c232b6d1aa45f5
#
_cell.length_a   1.000
_cell.length_b   1.000
_cell.length_c   1.000
_cell.angle_alpha   90.00
_cell.angle_beta   90.00
_cell.angle_gamma   90.00
#
_symmetry.space_group_name_H-M   'P 1'
#
loop_
_entity.id
_entity.type
_entity.pdbx_description
1 polymer ?
#
loop_
_entity_poly.entity_id
_entity_poly.type
_entity_poly.pdbx_seq_one_letter_code
_entity_poly.pdbx_strand_id
1 'polypeptide(L)'
;ATTKEEGVRTLLFLDNGSGVPQDMQERIFDARVTSKLESMKMDRWGVHGRGMALFSIKQNTDEARVVTSGVDLGSAFKVCVATDRLGERADQSSWPQAVKDEDGRYVCARGPHNIIRAACEFALEELRCCDVYLGSPSEIAATLYAQASSRLDTSRLLFIDDECELPVVDRLGLASDAEDFIRICSGLGLEMSERTAHRILSGQIKPVRGVTARLLRERDSTSQAPAPVDLAKDRRGLRIAKDDMAHFSRAVERDFNDLAARYYLNLCGDPKIRVSRDRIT
;
A
#
# COMPACT_ATOMS: atom_id res chain seq x y z
N ALA A 1 5.89 -4.98 -0.35
CA ALA A 1 6.55 -3.66 -0.40
C ALA A 1 7.28 -3.47 -1.72
N THR A 2 7.48 -2.23 -2.13
CA THR A 2 8.28 -1.92 -3.32
C THR A 2 9.08 -0.63 -3.12
N THR A 3 10.34 -0.64 -3.60
CA THR A 3 11.19 0.55 -3.69
C THR A 3 11.98 0.54 -5.00
N LYS A 4 12.48 1.70 -5.43
CA LYS A 4 13.37 1.83 -6.57
C LYS A 4 14.55 2.72 -6.17
N GLU A 5 15.74 2.16 -6.22
CA GLU A 5 16.98 2.83 -5.88
C GLU A 5 18.03 2.50 -6.93
N GLU A 6 18.78 3.50 -7.39
CA GLU A 6 19.89 3.35 -8.34
C GLU A 6 19.56 2.49 -9.58
N GLY A 7 18.35 2.62 -10.12
CA GLY A 7 17.92 1.85 -11.29
C GLY A 7 17.49 0.41 -10.98
N VAL A 8 17.50 -0.03 -9.73
CA VAL A 8 17.01 -1.34 -9.32
C VAL A 8 15.64 -1.21 -8.67
N ARG A 9 14.66 -1.96 -9.16
CA ARG A 9 13.35 -2.13 -8.53
C ARG A 9 13.40 -3.33 -7.61
N THR A 10 13.17 -3.12 -6.33
CA THR A 10 12.98 -4.19 -5.35
C THR A 10 11.50 -4.40 -5.08
N LEU A 11 11.08 -5.65 -5.12
CA LEU A 11 9.75 -6.12 -4.74
C LEU A 11 9.92 -7.08 -3.58
N LEU A 12 9.20 -6.86 -2.49
CA LEU A 12 9.15 -7.74 -1.35
C LEU A 12 7.69 -8.16 -1.11
N PHE A 13 7.45 -9.45 -1.15
CA PHE A 13 6.14 -10.07 -0.91
C PHE A 13 6.19 -10.74 0.45
N LEU A 14 5.26 -10.37 1.33
CA LEU A 14 5.08 -11.01 2.63
C LEU A 14 3.65 -11.54 2.69
N ASP A 15 3.49 -12.76 3.10
CA ASP A 15 2.19 -13.43 3.22
C ASP A 15 2.09 -14.24 4.51
N ASN A 16 0.87 -14.57 4.87
CA ASN A 16 0.51 -15.46 5.98
C ASN A 16 -0.10 -16.78 5.48
N GLY A 17 0.34 -17.23 4.31
CA GLY A 17 -0.10 -18.50 3.71
C GLY A 17 0.55 -19.72 4.35
N SER A 18 0.48 -20.85 3.66
CA SER A 18 1.03 -22.14 4.14
C SER A 18 2.55 -22.19 4.24
N GLY A 19 3.24 -21.15 3.74
CA GLY A 19 4.69 -21.09 3.75
C GLY A 19 5.37 -22.10 2.82
N VAL A 20 6.71 -22.14 2.89
CA VAL A 20 7.56 -23.04 2.12
C VAL A 20 8.46 -23.82 3.08
N PRO A 21 8.43 -25.16 3.06
CA PRO A 21 9.34 -25.99 3.85
C PRO A 21 10.81 -25.64 3.57
N GLN A 22 11.67 -25.72 4.58
CA GLN A 22 13.06 -25.28 4.51
C GLN A 22 13.85 -26.00 3.40
N ASP A 23 13.66 -27.29 3.22
CA ASP A 23 14.30 -28.11 2.19
C ASP A 23 13.84 -27.77 0.76
N MET A 24 12.71 -27.04 0.63
CA MET A 24 12.15 -26.64 -0.65
C MET A 24 12.48 -25.19 -1.02
N GLN A 25 12.93 -24.33 -0.09
CA GLN A 25 13.08 -22.89 -0.31
C GLN A 25 14.01 -22.51 -1.47
N GLU A 26 15.07 -23.27 -1.70
CA GLU A 26 15.94 -23.08 -2.85
C GLU A 26 15.33 -23.66 -4.14
N ARG A 27 14.65 -24.79 -4.02
CA ARG A 27 14.13 -25.58 -5.14
C ARG A 27 12.86 -25.03 -5.75
N ILE A 28 12.08 -24.21 -5.04
CA ILE A 28 10.83 -23.64 -5.58
C ILE A 28 11.04 -22.78 -6.83
N PHE A 29 12.26 -22.31 -7.05
CA PHE A 29 12.65 -21.55 -8.24
C PHE A 29 13.16 -22.44 -9.39
N ASP A 30 13.21 -23.76 -9.22
CA ASP A 30 13.56 -24.68 -10.28
C ASP A 30 12.36 -24.94 -11.21
N ALA A 31 12.65 -25.27 -12.45
CA ALA A 31 11.62 -25.56 -13.43
C ALA A 31 10.80 -26.79 -13.01
N ARG A 32 9.47 -26.67 -13.12
CA ARG A 32 8.51 -27.75 -12.83
C ARG A 32 8.41 -28.19 -11.37
N VAL A 33 8.95 -27.43 -10.45
CA VAL A 33 8.74 -27.65 -9.01
C VAL A 33 7.43 -27.00 -8.59
N THR A 34 6.49 -27.79 -8.06
CA THR A 34 5.19 -27.33 -7.58
C THR A 34 4.57 -28.34 -6.63
N SER A 35 3.92 -27.87 -5.59
CA SER A 35 3.07 -28.68 -4.71
C SER A 35 1.62 -28.82 -5.24
N LYS A 36 1.29 -28.11 -6.32
CA LYS A 36 -0.09 -28.00 -6.86
C LYS A 36 -0.31 -28.86 -8.11
N LEU A 37 0.41 -29.97 -8.26
CA LEU A 37 0.31 -30.87 -9.44
C LEU A 37 -1.10 -31.39 -9.69
N GLU A 38 -1.94 -31.50 -8.65
CA GLU A 38 -3.29 -32.05 -8.75
C GLU A 38 -4.39 -31.01 -8.95
N SER A 39 -4.09 -29.71 -8.79
CA SER A 39 -5.07 -28.64 -8.95
C SER A 39 -4.92 -27.96 -10.31
N MET A 40 -5.60 -28.45 -11.34
CA MET A 40 -5.76 -27.75 -12.61
C MET A 40 -6.81 -26.64 -12.46
N LYS A 41 -6.52 -25.57 -11.73
CA LYS A 41 -7.31 -24.35 -11.80
C LYS A 41 -6.85 -23.55 -13.02
N MET A 42 -7.74 -23.36 -13.98
CA MET A 42 -7.57 -22.34 -15.03
C MET A 42 -8.04 -21.00 -14.50
N ASP A 43 -7.18 -20.01 -14.58
CA ASP A 43 -7.58 -18.61 -14.45
C ASP A 43 -7.31 -17.86 -15.76
N ARG A 44 -7.53 -16.52 -15.76
CA ARG A 44 -7.28 -15.68 -16.94
C ARG A 44 -5.82 -15.68 -17.45
N TRP A 45 -4.91 -16.21 -16.65
CA TRP A 45 -3.48 -16.31 -16.97
C TRP A 45 -3.07 -17.70 -17.48
N GLY A 46 -4.00 -18.63 -17.56
CA GLY A 46 -3.80 -19.98 -18.07
C GLY A 46 -3.83 -21.07 -17.00
N VAL A 47 -3.24 -22.23 -17.30
CA VAL A 47 -3.25 -23.39 -16.40
C VAL A 47 -2.21 -23.19 -15.28
N HIS A 48 -2.67 -23.02 -14.05
CA HIS A 48 -1.81 -23.03 -12.87
C HIS A 48 -1.33 -24.44 -12.51
N GLY A 49 -0.16 -24.53 -11.88
CA GLY A 49 0.36 -25.77 -11.34
C GLY A 49 1.53 -26.39 -12.11
N ARG A 50 2.01 -25.74 -13.19
CA ARG A 50 3.17 -26.28 -13.94
C ARG A 50 4.53 -25.99 -13.32
N GLY A 51 4.60 -25.28 -12.19
CA GLY A 51 5.87 -24.94 -11.52
C GLY A 51 6.81 -24.06 -12.36
N MET A 52 6.27 -23.23 -13.29
CA MET A 52 7.08 -22.41 -14.18
C MET A 52 7.11 -20.95 -13.78
N ALA A 53 6.18 -20.46 -12.94
CA ALA A 53 6.06 -19.04 -12.63
C ALA A 53 7.28 -18.51 -11.85
N LEU A 54 7.65 -19.15 -10.75
CA LEU A 54 8.81 -18.75 -9.96
C LEU A 54 10.12 -18.98 -10.73
N PHE A 55 10.23 -20.06 -11.51
CA PHE A 55 11.34 -20.26 -12.41
C PHE A 55 11.48 -19.11 -13.41
N SER A 56 10.39 -18.69 -14.05
CA SER A 56 10.42 -17.57 -15.01
C SER A 56 10.80 -16.26 -14.31
N ILE A 57 10.35 -16.03 -13.09
CA ILE A 57 10.77 -14.86 -12.29
C ILE A 57 12.28 -14.90 -12.10
N LYS A 58 12.84 -16.01 -11.60
CA LYS A 58 14.28 -16.16 -11.37
C LYS A 58 15.12 -15.96 -12.63
N GLN A 59 14.64 -16.42 -13.79
CA GLN A 59 15.34 -16.27 -15.08
C GLN A 59 15.34 -14.83 -15.62
N ASN A 60 14.34 -14.03 -15.26
CA ASN A 60 14.15 -12.66 -15.79
C ASN A 60 14.53 -11.57 -14.80
N THR A 61 14.96 -11.90 -13.59
CA THR A 61 15.31 -10.95 -12.54
C THR A 61 16.77 -11.13 -12.11
N ASP A 62 17.32 -10.10 -11.47
CA ASP A 62 18.71 -10.13 -11.00
C ASP A 62 18.83 -10.94 -9.71
N GLU A 63 17.80 -10.88 -8.87
CA GLU A 63 17.68 -11.68 -7.65
C GLU A 63 16.22 -12.13 -7.49
N ALA A 64 16.02 -13.40 -7.17
CA ALA A 64 14.76 -13.94 -6.67
C ALA A 64 15.07 -15.00 -5.61
N ARG A 65 14.63 -14.74 -4.37
CA ARG A 65 14.89 -15.65 -3.23
C ARG A 65 13.80 -15.61 -2.19
N VAL A 66 13.72 -16.66 -1.40
CA VAL A 66 13.00 -16.66 -0.12
C VAL A 66 13.87 -15.94 0.90
N VAL A 67 13.32 -14.95 1.59
CA VAL A 67 13.99 -14.26 2.69
C VAL A 67 13.82 -15.07 3.96
N THR A 68 12.59 -15.44 4.27
CA THR A 68 12.22 -16.32 5.38
C THR A 68 10.89 -16.97 5.08
N SER A 69 10.72 -18.20 5.53
CA SER A 69 9.45 -18.91 5.42
C SER A 69 9.43 -20.09 6.41
N GLY A 70 8.25 -20.51 6.81
CA GLY A 70 8.02 -21.69 7.62
C GLY A 70 6.68 -22.31 7.30
N VAL A 71 6.53 -23.61 7.54
CA VAL A 71 5.26 -24.32 7.32
C VAL A 71 4.17 -23.70 8.19
N ASP A 72 3.06 -23.27 7.56
CA ASP A 72 1.91 -22.58 8.16
C ASP A 72 2.25 -21.23 8.82
N LEU A 73 3.45 -20.69 8.56
CA LEU A 73 3.90 -19.39 9.10
C LEU A 73 3.98 -18.29 8.03
N GLY A 74 3.62 -18.61 6.79
CA GLY A 74 3.74 -17.69 5.67
C GLY A 74 5.15 -17.56 5.13
N SER A 75 5.36 -16.58 4.25
CA SER A 75 6.61 -16.39 3.53
C SER A 75 6.96 -14.92 3.33
N ALA A 76 8.24 -14.63 3.18
CA ALA A 76 8.77 -13.39 2.64
C ALA A 76 9.65 -13.71 1.42
N PHE A 77 9.32 -13.13 0.27
CA PHE A 77 10.04 -13.29 -1.00
C PHE A 77 10.61 -11.95 -1.44
N LYS A 78 11.88 -11.92 -1.82
CA LYS A 78 12.54 -10.74 -2.39
C LYS A 78 12.84 -10.97 -3.86
N VAL A 79 12.52 -9.99 -4.69
CA VAL A 79 12.83 -9.96 -6.13
C VAL A 79 13.44 -8.61 -6.45
N CYS A 80 14.61 -8.60 -7.11
CA CYS A 80 15.29 -7.40 -7.58
C CYS A 80 15.38 -7.41 -9.11
N VAL A 81 15.09 -6.28 -9.73
CA VAL A 81 15.05 -6.11 -11.19
C VAL A 81 15.79 -4.86 -11.58
N ALA A 82 16.84 -4.99 -12.39
CA ALA A 82 17.49 -3.86 -13.05
C ALA A 82 16.56 -3.27 -14.12
N THR A 83 16.13 -2.01 -13.92
CA THR A 83 15.11 -1.38 -14.78
C THR A 83 15.66 -0.87 -16.12
N ASP A 84 16.96 -0.88 -16.31
CA ASP A 84 17.64 -0.65 -17.58
C ASP A 84 17.59 -1.88 -18.50
N ARG A 85 17.64 -3.07 -17.92
CA ARG A 85 17.54 -4.34 -18.63
C ARG A 85 16.09 -4.74 -18.90
N LEU A 86 15.24 -4.65 -17.90
CA LEU A 86 13.81 -4.91 -18.02
C LEU A 86 13.03 -3.60 -17.86
N GLY A 87 12.66 -2.99 -18.99
CA GLY A 87 12.02 -1.68 -19.03
C GLY A 87 10.77 -1.59 -18.16
N GLU A 88 10.78 -0.65 -17.25
CA GLU A 88 9.65 -0.35 -16.37
C GLU A 88 8.75 0.71 -17.00
N ARG A 89 7.43 0.61 -16.81
CA ARG A 89 6.51 1.69 -17.18
C ARG A 89 6.83 2.98 -16.42
N ALA A 90 6.77 4.12 -17.09
CA ALA A 90 7.13 5.41 -16.51
C ALA A 90 6.24 5.78 -15.30
N ASP A 91 4.93 5.51 -15.36
CA ASP A 91 3.99 5.80 -14.30
C ASP A 91 3.79 4.57 -13.39
N GLN A 92 4.45 4.60 -12.23
CA GLN A 92 4.32 3.62 -11.16
C GLN A 92 3.56 4.17 -9.94
N SER A 93 2.92 5.35 -10.06
CA SER A 93 2.26 6.04 -8.95
C SER A 93 0.74 6.13 -9.09
N SER A 94 0.22 6.10 -10.32
CA SER A 94 -1.20 6.23 -10.59
C SER A 94 -1.99 4.96 -10.27
N TRP A 95 -3.13 5.16 -9.63
CA TRP A 95 -4.08 4.10 -9.30
C TRP A 95 -5.04 3.86 -10.47
N PRO A 96 -5.41 2.59 -10.74
CA PRO A 96 -6.45 2.28 -11.71
C PRO A 96 -7.83 2.66 -11.19
N GLN A 97 -8.79 2.80 -12.10
CA GLN A 97 -10.19 2.94 -11.74
C GLN A 97 -10.87 1.57 -11.75
N ALA A 98 -11.60 1.24 -10.69
CA ALA A 98 -12.44 0.06 -10.64
C ALA A 98 -13.84 0.39 -11.22
N VAL A 99 -14.39 -0.55 -11.97
CA VAL A 99 -15.78 -0.51 -12.45
C VAL A 99 -16.45 -1.86 -12.18
N LYS A 100 -17.76 -1.89 -12.13
CA LYS A 100 -18.49 -3.16 -12.14
C LYS A 100 -18.64 -3.63 -13.58
N ASP A 101 -18.32 -4.89 -13.83
CA ASP A 101 -18.61 -5.57 -15.08
C ASP A 101 -20.09 -5.96 -15.19
N GLU A 102 -20.46 -6.67 -16.26
CA GLU A 102 -21.83 -7.13 -16.52
C GLU A 102 -22.32 -8.13 -15.45
N ASP A 103 -21.41 -8.86 -14.82
CA ASP A 103 -21.70 -9.80 -13.73
C ASP A 103 -21.74 -9.13 -12.35
N GLY A 104 -21.56 -7.81 -12.29
CA GLY A 104 -21.51 -7.03 -11.04
C GLY A 104 -20.22 -7.16 -10.24
N ARG A 105 -19.17 -7.78 -10.80
CA ARG A 105 -17.85 -7.89 -10.20
C ARG A 105 -17.02 -6.62 -10.45
N TYR A 106 -16.17 -6.26 -9.49
CA TYR A 106 -15.27 -5.15 -9.70
C TYR A 106 -14.05 -5.58 -10.53
N VAL A 107 -13.74 -4.79 -11.57
CA VAL A 107 -12.58 -4.98 -12.44
C VAL A 107 -11.84 -3.66 -12.64
N CYS A 108 -10.53 -3.71 -12.88
CA CYS A 108 -9.72 -2.54 -13.21
C CYS A 108 -9.95 -2.13 -14.66
N ALA A 109 -10.63 -0.99 -14.90
CA ALA A 109 -11.00 -0.55 -16.25
C ALA A 109 -10.01 0.42 -16.88
N ARG A 110 -9.56 1.44 -16.15
CA ARG A 110 -8.68 2.52 -16.62
C ARG A 110 -7.48 2.68 -15.74
N GLY A 111 -6.41 3.23 -16.30
CA GLY A 111 -5.14 3.49 -15.62
C GLY A 111 -3.95 2.76 -16.27
N PRO A 112 -2.73 3.12 -15.88
CA PRO A 112 -1.51 2.52 -16.43
C PRO A 112 -1.39 1.04 -16.03
N HIS A 113 -0.68 0.27 -16.86
CA HIS A 113 -0.27 -1.09 -16.54
C HIS A 113 1.02 -1.01 -15.70
N ASN A 114 0.87 -0.88 -14.39
CA ASN A 114 1.94 -0.74 -13.42
C ASN A 114 1.79 -1.75 -12.27
N ILE A 115 2.71 -1.71 -11.29
CA ILE A 115 2.70 -2.59 -10.11
C ILE A 115 1.41 -2.39 -9.29
N ILE A 116 0.93 -1.14 -9.16
CA ILE A 116 -0.30 -0.82 -8.44
C ILE A 116 -1.49 -1.51 -9.09
N ARG A 117 -1.59 -1.43 -10.42
CA ARG A 117 -2.67 -2.09 -11.17
C ARG A 117 -2.64 -3.61 -10.96
N ALA A 118 -1.46 -4.23 -11.05
CA ALA A 118 -1.34 -5.68 -10.82
C ALA A 118 -1.81 -6.08 -9.42
N ALA A 119 -1.42 -5.30 -8.39
CA ALA A 119 -1.88 -5.52 -7.02
C ALA A 119 -3.40 -5.30 -6.86
N CYS A 120 -3.98 -4.30 -7.56
CA CYS A 120 -5.42 -4.05 -7.55
C CYS A 120 -6.21 -5.17 -8.23
N GLU A 121 -5.74 -5.65 -9.37
CA GLU A 121 -6.37 -6.77 -10.09
C GLU A 121 -6.37 -8.04 -9.25
N PHE A 122 -5.23 -8.37 -8.63
CA PHE A 122 -5.13 -9.49 -7.71
C PHE A 122 -6.06 -9.33 -6.48
N ALA A 123 -6.07 -8.14 -5.87
CA ALA A 123 -6.92 -7.87 -4.71
C ALA A 123 -8.43 -7.95 -5.02
N LEU A 124 -8.84 -7.60 -6.25
CA LEU A 124 -10.22 -7.73 -6.69
C LEU A 124 -10.60 -9.17 -7.03
N GLU A 125 -9.68 -9.93 -7.60
CA GLU A 125 -9.86 -11.34 -7.95
C GLU A 125 -9.98 -12.20 -6.67
N GLU A 126 -9.13 -11.93 -5.68
CA GLU A 126 -9.06 -12.68 -4.41
C GLU A 126 -9.78 -11.96 -3.24
N LEU A 127 -10.76 -11.13 -3.54
CA LEU A 127 -11.46 -10.24 -2.59
C LEU A 127 -12.01 -10.95 -1.33
N ARG A 128 -12.31 -12.23 -1.43
CA ARG A 128 -12.86 -13.04 -0.32
C ARG A 128 -11.81 -13.91 0.37
N CYS A 129 -10.61 -13.97 -0.19
CA CYS A 129 -9.56 -14.89 0.26
C CYS A 129 -8.45 -14.18 0.99
N CYS A 130 -8.10 -12.94 0.60
CA CYS A 130 -7.02 -12.20 1.22
C CYS A 130 -7.21 -10.68 1.14
N ASP A 131 -6.59 -9.99 2.10
CA ASP A 131 -6.39 -8.54 2.09
C ASP A 131 -5.00 -8.22 1.54
N VAL A 132 -4.93 -7.31 0.58
CA VAL A 132 -3.68 -6.89 -0.05
C VAL A 132 -3.30 -5.49 0.42
N TYR A 133 -2.04 -5.32 0.80
CA TYR A 133 -1.44 -4.06 1.20
C TYR A 133 -0.25 -3.75 0.29
N LEU A 134 -0.15 -2.52 -0.21
CA LEU A 134 0.92 -2.09 -1.10
C LEU A 134 1.47 -0.73 -0.64
N GLY A 135 2.78 -0.65 -0.47
CA GLY A 135 3.47 0.57 -0.04
C GLY A 135 4.99 0.43 -0.10
N SER A 136 5.67 1.44 0.38
CA SER A 136 7.11 1.41 0.64
C SER A 136 7.46 0.44 1.78
N PRO A 137 8.73 0.02 1.94
CA PRO A 137 9.13 -0.84 3.04
C PRO A 137 8.71 -0.31 4.41
N SER A 138 8.87 1.00 4.67
CA SER A 138 8.49 1.62 5.94
C SER A 138 6.97 1.65 6.18
N GLU A 139 6.17 1.85 5.15
CA GLU A 139 4.71 1.81 5.26
C GLU A 139 4.19 0.39 5.51
N ILE A 140 4.80 -0.62 4.86
CA ILE A 140 4.44 -2.02 5.08
C ILE A 140 4.89 -2.46 6.48
N ALA A 141 6.09 -2.09 6.94
CA ALA A 141 6.53 -2.37 8.31
C ALA A 141 5.57 -1.74 9.35
N ALA A 142 5.15 -0.48 9.14
CA ALA A 142 4.15 0.16 10.01
C ALA A 142 2.80 -0.59 10.00
N THR A 143 2.42 -1.13 8.84
CA THR A 143 1.18 -1.89 8.69
C THR A 143 1.25 -3.22 9.43
N LEU A 144 2.33 -3.97 9.25
CA LEU A 144 2.55 -5.25 9.94
C LEU A 144 2.62 -5.05 11.46
N TYR A 145 3.36 -4.04 11.94
CA TYR A 145 3.45 -3.72 13.36
C TYR A 145 2.10 -3.41 13.98
N ALA A 146 1.30 -2.56 13.33
CA ALA A 146 -0.03 -2.20 13.82
C ALA A 146 -1.00 -3.39 13.82
N GLN A 147 -0.93 -4.25 12.79
CA GLN A 147 -1.77 -5.45 12.71
C GLN A 147 -1.36 -6.50 13.75
N ALA A 148 -0.05 -6.75 13.91
CA ALA A 148 0.47 -7.66 14.91
C ALA A 148 0.09 -7.20 16.32
N SER A 149 0.26 -5.92 16.65
CA SER A 149 -0.13 -5.35 17.95
C SER A 149 -1.62 -5.48 18.26
N SER A 150 -2.47 -5.58 17.23
CA SER A 150 -3.91 -5.79 17.43
C SER A 150 -4.33 -7.25 17.55
N ARG A 151 -3.51 -8.18 17.03
CA ARG A 151 -3.81 -9.63 16.98
C ARG A 151 -3.14 -10.42 18.09
N LEU A 152 -1.93 -10.01 18.47
CA LEU A 152 -1.14 -10.73 19.46
C LEU A 152 -1.57 -10.32 20.88
N ASP A 153 -1.92 -11.32 21.68
CA ASP A 153 -2.13 -11.14 23.12
C ASP A 153 -0.77 -10.98 23.82
N THR A 154 -0.63 -9.90 24.57
CA THR A 154 0.59 -9.59 25.33
C THR A 154 1.02 -10.76 26.24
N SER A 155 0.05 -11.53 26.74
CA SER A 155 0.31 -12.72 27.59
C SER A 155 1.01 -13.84 26.80
N ARG A 156 0.70 -13.99 25.51
CA ARG A 156 1.35 -15.01 24.64
C ARG A 156 2.74 -14.59 24.24
N LEU A 157 2.99 -13.29 24.03
CA LEU A 157 4.30 -12.77 23.65
C LEU A 157 5.39 -13.08 24.67
N LEU A 158 5.03 -13.20 25.96
CA LEU A 158 5.97 -13.53 27.07
C LEU A 158 6.52 -14.95 26.98
N PHE A 159 5.92 -15.83 26.20
CA PHE A 159 6.32 -17.24 26.08
C PHE A 159 6.96 -17.56 24.70
N ILE A 160 7.16 -16.56 23.85
CA ILE A 160 7.77 -16.73 22.54
C ILE A 160 9.23 -16.30 22.65
N ASP A 161 10.12 -17.27 22.61
CA ASP A 161 11.57 -17.03 22.72
C ASP A 161 12.20 -16.77 21.34
N ASP A 162 11.61 -17.30 20.25
CA ASP A 162 12.11 -17.14 18.87
C ASP A 162 11.03 -16.51 17.97
N GLU A 163 11.38 -15.41 17.32
CA GLU A 163 10.51 -14.77 16.34
C GLU A 163 10.09 -15.68 15.17
N CYS A 164 10.89 -16.72 14.89
CA CYS A 164 10.61 -17.71 13.86
C CYS A 164 9.42 -18.61 14.18
N GLU A 165 8.95 -18.65 15.42
CA GLU A 165 7.74 -19.36 15.82
C GLU A 165 6.45 -18.61 15.42
N LEU A 166 6.58 -17.30 15.15
CA LEU A 166 5.45 -16.49 14.72
C LEU A 166 5.28 -16.47 13.18
N PRO A 167 4.03 -16.35 12.73
CA PRO A 167 3.78 -16.03 11.33
C PRO A 167 4.59 -14.80 10.87
N VAL A 168 5.14 -14.88 9.66
CA VAL A 168 5.97 -13.82 9.07
C VAL A 168 5.36 -12.42 9.24
N VAL A 169 4.05 -12.30 9.07
CA VAL A 169 3.33 -11.02 9.16
C VAL A 169 3.12 -10.51 10.58
N ASP A 170 3.35 -11.33 11.60
CA ASP A 170 3.10 -10.98 13.00
C ASP A 170 4.40 -10.76 13.80
N ARG A 171 5.56 -11.10 13.24
CA ARG A 171 6.87 -11.01 13.92
C ARG A 171 7.21 -9.60 14.44
N LEU A 172 6.81 -8.56 13.73
CA LEU A 172 7.05 -7.18 14.17
C LEU A 172 6.32 -6.81 15.48
N GLY A 173 5.33 -7.59 15.89
CA GLY A 173 4.68 -7.44 17.19
C GLY A 173 5.57 -7.75 18.39
N LEU A 174 6.71 -8.44 18.20
CA LEU A 174 7.71 -8.70 19.24
C LEU A 174 8.64 -7.53 19.52
N ALA A 175 8.71 -6.54 18.61
CA ALA A 175 9.66 -5.44 18.73
C ALA A 175 9.34 -4.59 19.96
N SER A 176 10.27 -4.55 20.91
CA SER A 176 10.18 -3.77 22.15
C SER A 176 10.73 -2.35 21.98
N ASP A 177 11.69 -2.16 21.09
CA ASP A 177 12.35 -0.89 20.81
C ASP A 177 12.75 -0.78 19.32
N ALA A 178 13.48 0.28 18.97
CA ALA A 178 13.88 0.55 17.59
C ALA A 178 14.94 -0.42 17.08
N GLU A 179 15.82 -0.92 17.94
CA GLU A 179 16.89 -1.86 17.59
C GLU A 179 16.28 -3.22 17.26
N ASP A 180 15.42 -3.74 18.12
CA ASP A 180 14.65 -4.97 17.88
C ASP A 180 13.80 -4.84 16.60
N PHE A 181 13.15 -3.69 16.42
CA PHE A 181 12.34 -3.43 15.24
C PHE A 181 13.15 -3.54 13.95
N ILE A 182 14.34 -2.94 13.91
CA ILE A 182 15.24 -3.00 12.74
C ILE A 182 15.72 -4.44 12.50
N ARG A 183 16.11 -5.13 13.56
CA ARG A 183 16.58 -6.51 13.49
C ARG A 183 15.52 -7.42 12.86
N ILE A 184 14.28 -7.33 13.35
CA ILE A 184 13.15 -8.13 12.82
C ILE A 184 12.83 -7.70 11.38
N CYS A 185 12.78 -6.39 11.10
CA CYS A 185 12.59 -5.88 9.73
C CYS A 185 13.63 -6.42 8.76
N SER A 186 14.91 -6.45 9.15
CA SER A 186 15.99 -7.01 8.34
C SER A 186 15.78 -8.51 8.07
N GLY A 187 15.37 -9.27 9.08
CA GLY A 187 14.98 -10.68 8.94
C GLY A 187 13.81 -10.92 7.98
N LEU A 188 12.95 -9.92 7.79
CA LEU A 188 11.84 -9.94 6.84
C LEU A 188 12.21 -9.36 5.46
N GLY A 189 13.43 -8.81 5.28
CA GLY A 189 13.86 -8.12 4.07
C GLY A 189 13.37 -6.67 3.95
N LEU A 190 12.80 -6.11 5.01
CA LEU A 190 12.34 -4.71 5.12
C LEU A 190 13.48 -3.86 5.66
N GLU A 191 14.45 -3.51 4.81
CA GLU A 191 15.59 -2.69 5.22
C GLU A 191 15.16 -1.24 5.48
N MET A 192 15.60 -0.69 6.64
CA MET A 192 15.31 0.70 7.00
C MET A 192 16.32 1.24 8.02
N SER A 193 16.36 2.58 8.13
CA SER A 193 17.21 3.26 9.13
C SER A 193 16.53 3.29 10.50
N GLU A 194 17.36 3.45 11.55
CA GLU A 194 16.91 3.62 12.95
C GLU A 194 15.94 4.79 13.09
N ARG A 195 16.20 5.90 12.43
CA ARG A 195 15.29 7.06 12.38
C ARG A 195 13.91 6.69 11.84
N THR A 196 13.85 5.79 10.85
CA THR A 196 12.59 5.32 10.27
C THR A 196 11.86 4.42 11.26
N ALA A 197 12.56 3.52 11.94
CA ALA A 197 12.00 2.67 12.99
C ALA A 197 11.38 3.51 14.11
N HIS A 198 12.09 4.50 14.65
CA HIS A 198 11.54 5.43 15.65
C HIS A 198 10.29 6.17 15.17
N ARG A 199 10.24 6.57 13.90
CA ARG A 199 9.05 7.24 13.33
C ARG A 199 7.86 6.30 13.18
N ILE A 200 8.08 5.02 12.96
CA ILE A 200 7.01 4.00 12.92
C ILE A 200 6.50 3.78 14.35
N LEU A 201 7.38 3.49 15.30
CA LEU A 201 7.02 3.22 16.69
C LEU A 201 6.31 4.42 17.36
N SER A 202 6.69 5.66 17.00
CA SER A 202 6.02 6.88 17.45
C SER A 202 4.72 7.22 16.69
N GLY A 203 4.29 6.38 15.72
CA GLY A 203 3.06 6.58 14.95
C GLY A 203 3.11 7.71 13.90
N GLN A 204 4.31 8.25 13.62
CA GLN A 204 4.50 9.28 12.58
C GLN A 204 4.37 8.69 11.16
N ILE A 205 4.82 7.45 10.96
CA ILE A 205 4.56 6.69 9.74
C ILE A 205 3.35 5.79 10.04
N LYS A 206 2.28 6.02 9.27
CA LYS A 206 1.01 5.33 9.50
C LYS A 206 0.90 4.07 8.64
N PRO A 207 0.17 3.04 9.12
CA PRO A 207 -0.21 1.89 8.33
C PRO A 207 -0.91 2.29 7.02
N VAL A 208 -0.65 1.55 5.95
CA VAL A 208 -1.39 1.73 4.70
C VAL A 208 -2.76 1.06 4.79
N ARG A 209 -3.70 1.61 4.04
CA ARG A 209 -5.00 0.96 3.85
C ARG A 209 -4.88 -0.19 2.88
N GLY A 210 -5.71 -1.21 3.06
CA GLY A 210 -5.83 -2.29 2.09
C GLY A 210 -6.13 -1.75 0.68
N VAL A 211 -5.54 -2.39 -0.31
CA VAL A 211 -5.66 -2.00 -1.74
C VAL A 211 -7.12 -1.90 -2.16
N THR A 212 -7.94 -2.89 -1.79
CA THR A 212 -9.37 -2.89 -2.09
C THR A 212 -10.10 -1.73 -1.45
N ALA A 213 -9.85 -1.48 -0.15
CA ALA A 213 -10.49 -0.38 0.57
C ALA A 213 -10.12 0.98 -0.02
N ARG A 214 -8.89 1.13 -0.54
CA ARG A 214 -8.45 2.34 -1.23
C ARG A 214 -9.10 2.48 -2.60
N LEU A 215 -9.12 1.40 -3.38
CA LEU A 215 -9.64 1.39 -4.75
C LEU A 215 -11.15 1.64 -4.82
N LEU A 216 -11.92 1.08 -3.88
CA LEU A 216 -13.39 1.22 -3.87
C LEU A 216 -13.84 2.52 -3.20
N ARG A 217 -13.08 3.09 -2.26
CA ARG A 217 -13.44 4.32 -1.56
C ARG A 217 -13.30 5.60 -2.43
N GLU A 218 -12.40 5.61 -3.41
CA GLU A 218 -12.30 6.74 -4.36
C GLU A 218 -13.59 6.94 -5.16
N ARG A 219 -14.49 5.95 -5.16
CA ARG A 219 -15.78 5.99 -5.85
C ARG A 219 -16.91 6.60 -5.01
N ASP A 220 -16.87 6.38 -3.71
CA ASP A 220 -17.88 6.96 -2.79
C ASP A 220 -17.65 8.46 -2.57
N SER A 221 -16.44 8.94 -2.83
CA SER A 221 -16.09 10.36 -2.71
C SER A 221 -16.64 11.24 -3.85
N THR A 222 -17.14 10.65 -4.94
CA THR A 222 -17.84 11.40 -6.01
C THR A 222 -19.33 11.64 -5.72
N SER A 223 -19.90 11.02 -4.66
CA SER A 223 -21.31 11.14 -4.31
C SER A 223 -21.58 11.61 -2.87
N GLN A 224 -20.56 11.77 -2.04
CA GLN A 224 -20.72 12.32 -0.68
C GLN A 224 -19.98 13.65 -0.57
N ALA A 225 -20.65 14.65 0.01
CA ALA A 225 -19.98 15.86 0.44
C ALA A 225 -18.75 15.50 1.27
N PRO A 226 -17.58 16.13 1.05
CA PRO A 226 -16.36 15.80 1.76
C PRO A 226 -16.63 15.89 3.26
N ALA A 227 -16.25 14.83 3.99
CA ALA A 227 -16.31 14.86 5.45
C ALA A 227 -15.58 16.11 5.96
N PRO A 228 -16.12 16.82 6.95
CA PRO A 228 -15.49 18.03 7.45
C PRO A 228 -14.05 17.73 7.84
N VAL A 229 -13.12 18.42 7.19
CA VAL A 229 -11.68 18.27 7.44
C VAL A 229 -11.39 18.96 8.77
N ASP A 230 -10.98 18.19 9.77
CA ASP A 230 -10.48 18.77 11.02
C ASP A 230 -9.08 19.36 10.80
N LEU A 231 -9.04 20.63 10.46
CA LEU A 231 -7.78 21.35 10.18
C LEU A 231 -6.83 21.40 11.38
N ALA A 232 -7.34 21.18 12.59
CA ALA A 232 -6.49 21.10 13.80
C ALA A 232 -5.68 19.80 13.83
N LYS A 233 -6.20 18.73 13.23
CA LYS A 233 -5.55 17.40 13.16
C LYS A 233 -4.79 17.18 11.85
N ASP A 234 -5.21 17.79 10.75
CA ASP A 234 -4.58 17.62 9.45
C ASP A 234 -3.58 18.74 9.13
N ARG A 235 -2.30 18.48 9.43
CA ARG A 235 -1.20 19.41 9.20
C ARG A 235 -0.74 19.51 7.72
N ARG A 236 -1.42 18.87 6.77
CA ARG A 236 -1.05 18.89 5.35
C ARG A 236 -1.33 20.20 4.64
N GLY A 237 -2.00 21.12 5.32
CA GLY A 237 -2.38 22.42 4.79
C GLY A 237 -3.69 22.37 3.96
N LEU A 238 -4.43 23.45 4.01
CA LEU A 238 -5.67 23.60 3.29
C LEU A 238 -5.39 23.71 1.77
N ARG A 239 -5.98 22.82 0.97
CA ARG A 239 -5.99 22.89 -0.50
C ARG A 239 -7.42 22.95 -0.98
N ILE A 240 -7.77 24.03 -1.63
CA ILE A 240 -9.10 24.28 -2.20
C ILE A 240 -8.98 24.14 -3.72
N ALA A 241 -9.92 23.44 -4.34
CA ALA A 241 -9.97 23.32 -5.79
C ALA A 241 -10.23 24.69 -6.44
N LYS A 242 -9.72 24.93 -7.65
CA LYS A 242 -9.86 26.21 -8.35
C LYS A 242 -11.32 26.58 -8.58
N ASP A 243 -12.17 25.60 -8.85
CA ASP A 243 -13.61 25.83 -9.10
C ASP A 243 -14.34 26.22 -7.81
N ASP A 244 -13.98 25.62 -6.68
CA ASP A 244 -14.53 25.98 -5.36
C ASP A 244 -14.07 27.39 -4.95
N MET A 245 -12.81 27.74 -5.24
CA MET A 245 -12.31 29.10 -5.01
C MET A 245 -13.04 30.14 -5.86
N ALA A 246 -13.32 29.84 -7.12
CA ALA A 246 -14.08 30.74 -8.00
C ALA A 246 -15.53 30.91 -7.55
N HIS A 247 -16.14 29.84 -7.03
CA HIS A 247 -17.50 29.90 -6.46
C HIS A 247 -17.51 30.70 -5.15
N PHE A 248 -16.54 30.48 -4.28
CA PHE A 248 -16.41 31.23 -3.03
C PHE A 248 -16.13 32.70 -3.25
N SER A 249 -15.27 33.08 -4.22
CA SER A 249 -15.01 34.46 -4.57
C SER A 249 -16.30 35.20 -5.02
N ARG A 250 -17.09 34.56 -5.88
CA ARG A 250 -18.40 35.12 -6.32
C ARG A 250 -19.40 35.23 -5.18
N ALA A 251 -19.40 34.31 -4.24
CA ALA A 251 -20.27 34.40 -3.07
C ALA A 251 -19.88 35.57 -2.17
N VAL A 252 -18.57 35.72 -1.88
CA VAL A 252 -18.05 36.86 -1.09
C VAL A 252 -18.36 38.19 -1.76
N GLU A 253 -18.19 38.30 -3.08
CA GLU A 253 -18.51 39.52 -3.84
C GLU A 253 -20.00 39.87 -3.73
N ARG A 254 -20.89 38.89 -3.91
CA ARG A 254 -22.33 39.11 -3.80
C ARG A 254 -22.73 39.55 -2.38
N ASP A 255 -22.27 38.83 -1.35
CA ASP A 255 -22.62 39.10 0.04
C ASP A 255 -22.04 40.46 0.51
N PHE A 256 -20.84 40.82 0.00
CA PHE A 256 -20.28 42.15 0.22
C PHE A 256 -21.11 43.24 -0.44
N ASN A 257 -21.55 43.08 -1.69
CA ASN A 257 -22.38 44.06 -2.40
C ASN A 257 -23.73 44.25 -1.70
N ASP A 258 -24.34 43.17 -1.19
CA ASP A 258 -25.59 43.27 -0.41
C ASP A 258 -25.38 44.04 0.91
N LEU A 259 -24.23 43.86 1.58
CA LEU A 259 -23.87 44.65 2.75
C LEU A 259 -23.56 46.10 2.39
N ALA A 260 -22.74 46.30 1.35
CA ALA A 260 -22.29 47.62 0.89
C ALA A 260 -23.44 48.52 0.48
N ALA A 261 -24.48 47.94 -0.13
CA ALA A 261 -25.70 48.70 -0.51
C ALA A 261 -26.39 49.35 0.71
N ARG A 262 -26.30 48.72 1.89
CA ARG A 262 -26.87 49.27 3.15
C ARG A 262 -26.05 50.43 3.73
N TYR A 263 -24.77 50.52 3.37
CA TYR A 263 -23.83 51.51 3.92
C TYR A 263 -23.28 52.46 2.85
N TYR A 264 -23.86 52.46 1.64
CA TYR A 264 -23.42 53.27 0.50
C TYR A 264 -21.93 53.10 0.15
N LEU A 265 -21.42 51.87 0.27
CA LEU A 265 -20.06 51.52 -0.09
C LEU A 265 -20.02 50.85 -1.48
N ASN A 266 -18.92 51.02 -2.19
CA ASN A 266 -18.68 50.33 -3.46
C ASN A 266 -17.43 49.51 -3.40
N LEU A 267 -17.45 48.32 -4.05
CA LEU A 267 -16.29 47.45 -4.18
C LEU A 267 -15.33 48.11 -5.20
N CYS A 268 -14.08 48.34 -4.80
CA CYS A 268 -13.06 48.95 -5.68
C CYS A 268 -12.29 47.96 -6.55
N GLY A 269 -12.67 46.67 -6.53
CA GLY A 269 -12.06 45.59 -7.31
C GLY A 269 -12.46 44.22 -6.79
N ASP A 270 -12.08 43.18 -7.52
CA ASP A 270 -12.41 41.79 -7.16
C ASP A 270 -11.80 41.36 -5.80
N PRO A 271 -12.54 40.58 -4.99
CA PRO A 271 -12.05 40.09 -3.73
C PRO A 271 -10.77 39.24 -3.93
N LYS A 272 -9.70 39.62 -3.27
CA LYS A 272 -8.44 38.84 -3.29
C LYS A 272 -8.44 37.84 -2.17
N ILE A 273 -8.77 36.58 -2.49
CA ILE A 273 -8.78 35.50 -1.53
C ILE A 273 -7.41 34.82 -1.49
N ARG A 274 -6.82 34.72 -0.30
CA ARG A 274 -5.56 34.01 -0.07
C ARG A 274 -5.81 32.82 0.85
N VAL A 275 -5.35 31.66 0.39
CA VAL A 275 -5.38 30.43 1.18
C VAL A 275 -3.99 30.20 1.75
N SER A 276 -3.86 30.18 3.06
CA SER A 276 -2.67 29.77 3.76
C SER A 276 -2.87 28.40 4.41
N ARG A 277 -1.84 27.89 5.08
CA ARG A 277 -1.83 26.52 5.60
C ARG A 277 -2.97 26.24 6.59
N ASP A 278 -3.47 27.24 7.27
CA ASP A 278 -4.41 27.16 8.40
C ASP A 278 -5.60 28.15 8.30
N ARG A 279 -5.65 29.00 7.27
CA ARG A 279 -6.71 30.02 7.14
C ARG A 279 -6.95 30.45 5.71
N ILE A 280 -8.13 31.01 5.48
CA ILE A 280 -8.54 31.75 4.29
C ILE A 280 -8.66 33.22 4.68
N THR A 281 -8.01 34.09 3.95
CA THR A 281 -8.07 35.56 4.13
C THR A 281 -8.30 36.24 2.81
#